data_e594f0eefb36bf7762d61db6e1462240
#
_entry.id   e594f0eefb36bf7762d61db6e1462240
#
_cell.length_a   1.000
_cell.length_b   1.000
_cell.length_c   1.000
_cell.angle_alpha   90.00
_cell.angle_beta   90.00
_cell.angle_gamma   90.00
#
_symmetry.space_group_name_H-M   'P 1'
#
loop_
_entity.id
_entity.type
_entity.pdbx_description
1 polymer ?
#
loop_
_entity_poly.entity_id
_entity_poly.type
_entity_poly.pdbx_seq_one_letter_code
_entity_poly.pdbx_strand_id
1 'polypeptide(L)'
;MKLIQRINLFVLVACCILASCTKNFTDTNTDPNRPKSITPGVLLSQMQYRFVNASIGSARNFGHELMQVTAPRASTSGGVHRYVVTASSNSGIWTSMYTLLADVQELYNTSGKLNEKNYQAIALIYKAWSYSILTDCYGDVPFSQAMQAAQGNLQPAFDPQKDIYIQLFKDLDSANKWLSTPRALRYGGDLVYKGNPDTQDSLVNMAKWRRFANSLKLRMLLRVSKRNGEVNVNEQITTILTNAATYPLFTGNADDAIFRYPGTNPFYNPYYNARQSDWQFDNCYTQFFINKMNGDNDPRRAVWSTTVDNGIYRGIQSGYTSEVVNIVGANSSYSDGLKTLPQLGIMMSYAELEFIKAELALKGFVTGSTPQAHYERGITASMAQWGAPMPSGYLSQTGVAYDAVATTERQLEQIMLQKYYAFFFTDMQAWFEKRRTGYPVLPRGAGIPAANQFPSRCPYPTYLQSLNPVNLGNAVKAIGGTDVSTVQGWWEK
;
A
#
# COMPACT_ATOMS: atom_id res chain seq x y z
N MET A 1 -6.99 -67.78 -38.71
CA MET A 1 -6.15 -66.87 -39.52
C MET A 1 -6.72 -65.42 -39.57
N LYS A 2 -7.96 -65.21 -39.99
CA LYS A 2 -8.51 -63.84 -40.15
C LYS A 2 -8.56 -62.98 -38.84
N LEU A 3 -8.69 -63.57 -37.63
CA LEU A 3 -8.75 -62.85 -36.37
C LEU A 3 -7.36 -62.35 -35.96
N ILE A 4 -6.33 -63.16 -36.09
CA ILE A 4 -4.94 -62.83 -35.79
C ILE A 4 -4.43 -61.70 -36.70
N GLN A 5 -4.81 -61.72 -37.99
CA GLN A 5 -4.47 -60.65 -38.93
C GLN A 5 -5.11 -59.33 -38.56
N ARG A 6 -6.36 -59.31 -38.02
CA ARG A 6 -7.04 -58.10 -37.56
C ARG A 6 -6.40 -57.53 -36.24
N ILE A 7 -5.99 -58.42 -35.36
CA ILE A 7 -5.31 -58.03 -34.14
C ILE A 7 -3.93 -57.41 -34.47
N ASN A 8 -3.16 -58.03 -35.34
CA ASN A 8 -1.87 -57.50 -35.76
C ASN A 8 -1.99 -56.17 -36.52
N LEU A 9 -3.04 -55.99 -37.32
CA LEU A 9 -3.29 -54.69 -37.97
C LEU A 9 -3.67 -53.63 -36.99
N PHE A 10 -4.45 -53.97 -35.94
CA PHE A 10 -4.84 -53.02 -34.88
C PHE A 10 -3.62 -52.62 -34.02
N VAL A 11 -2.74 -53.54 -33.67
CA VAL A 11 -1.50 -53.27 -32.95
C VAL A 11 -0.54 -52.43 -33.80
N LEU A 12 -0.45 -52.70 -35.11
CA LEU A 12 0.40 -51.89 -36.00
C LEU A 12 -0.11 -50.45 -36.13
N VAL A 13 -1.42 -50.24 -36.23
CA VAL A 13 -2.04 -48.91 -36.27
C VAL A 13 -1.88 -48.18 -34.93
N ALA A 14 -2.04 -48.87 -33.80
CA ALA A 14 -1.81 -48.32 -32.46
C ALA A 14 -0.35 -47.90 -32.25
N CYS A 15 0.63 -48.70 -32.71
CA CYS A 15 2.05 -48.34 -32.68
C CYS A 15 2.38 -47.14 -33.57
N CYS A 16 1.73 -47.01 -34.73
CA CYS A 16 1.90 -45.83 -35.61
C CYS A 16 1.30 -44.54 -35.01
N ILE A 17 0.21 -44.65 -34.24
CA ILE A 17 -0.39 -43.50 -33.52
C ILE A 17 0.50 -43.07 -32.35
N LEU A 18 1.16 -43.99 -31.67
CA LEU A 18 2.09 -43.70 -30.57
C LEU A 18 3.45 -43.18 -31.07
N ALA A 19 3.79 -43.40 -32.34
CA ALA A 19 4.98 -42.83 -32.99
C ALA A 19 4.74 -41.44 -33.61
N SER A 20 3.58 -40.80 -33.33
CA SER A 20 3.25 -39.44 -33.78
C SER A 20 4.24 -38.46 -33.21
N CYS A 21 5.04 -37.94 -34.07
CA CYS A 21 5.98 -36.84 -34.03
C CYS A 21 6.13 -36.06 -32.69
N THR A 22 6.94 -36.59 -31.78
CA THR A 22 7.56 -35.76 -30.72
C THR A 22 8.84 -35.08 -31.22
N LYS A 23 9.24 -35.33 -32.47
CA LYS A 23 10.40 -34.73 -33.11
C LYS A 23 10.10 -33.22 -33.30
N ASN A 24 10.81 -32.38 -32.61
CA ASN A 24 10.66 -30.92 -32.55
C ASN A 24 9.49 -30.39 -31.69
N PHE A 25 8.89 -31.20 -30.79
CA PHE A 25 7.84 -30.69 -29.88
C PHE A 25 8.31 -29.49 -29.04
N THR A 26 9.55 -29.52 -28.57
CA THR A 26 10.18 -28.43 -27.85
C THR A 26 10.38 -27.19 -28.73
N ASP A 27 10.81 -27.36 -29.96
CA ASP A 27 11.09 -26.23 -30.87
C ASP A 27 9.80 -25.61 -31.39
N THR A 28 8.76 -26.42 -31.66
CA THR A 28 7.45 -25.96 -32.12
C THR A 28 6.65 -25.26 -31.00
N ASN A 29 6.84 -25.67 -29.74
CA ASN A 29 6.19 -25.06 -28.59
C ASN A 29 7.06 -24.00 -27.88
N THR A 30 8.27 -23.73 -28.37
CA THR A 30 9.08 -22.62 -27.89
C THR A 30 8.74 -21.41 -28.73
N ASP A 31 8.03 -20.46 -28.14
CA ASP A 31 7.77 -19.16 -28.78
C ASP A 31 9.12 -18.45 -29.04
N PRO A 32 9.51 -18.27 -30.31
CA PRO A 32 10.78 -17.63 -30.66
C PRO A 32 10.84 -16.15 -30.21
N ASN A 33 9.67 -15.54 -29.95
CA ASN A 33 9.55 -14.18 -29.45
C ASN A 33 9.56 -14.12 -27.91
N ARG A 34 9.51 -15.27 -27.23
CA ARG A 34 9.61 -15.28 -25.76
C ARG A 34 11.05 -15.01 -25.36
N PRO A 35 11.31 -13.96 -24.58
CA PRO A 35 12.67 -13.68 -24.11
C PRO A 35 13.25 -14.91 -23.38
N LYS A 36 14.40 -15.40 -23.80
CA LYS A 36 15.09 -16.53 -23.15
C LYS A 36 15.55 -16.20 -21.73
N SER A 37 15.67 -14.91 -21.41
CA SER A 37 15.95 -14.40 -20.07
C SER A 37 15.25 -13.07 -19.86
N ILE A 38 14.63 -12.87 -18.70
CA ILE A 38 14.03 -11.60 -18.31
C ILE A 38 15.10 -10.80 -17.56
N THR A 39 15.37 -9.58 -18.01
CA THR A 39 16.32 -8.70 -17.33
C THR A 39 15.70 -8.07 -16.08
N PRO A 40 16.52 -7.72 -15.07
CA PRO A 40 16.02 -7.04 -13.87
C PRO A 40 15.21 -5.77 -14.15
N GLY A 41 15.54 -5.01 -15.20
CA GLY A 41 14.82 -3.79 -15.56
C GLY A 41 13.38 -4.03 -16.02
N VAL A 42 13.14 -5.07 -16.81
CA VAL A 42 11.80 -5.45 -17.26
C VAL A 42 10.94 -5.91 -16.08
N LEU A 43 11.49 -6.75 -15.20
CA LEU A 43 10.81 -7.17 -13.97
C LEU A 43 10.45 -5.97 -13.10
N LEU A 44 11.40 -5.05 -12.90
CA LEU A 44 11.22 -3.88 -12.03
C LEU A 44 10.09 -2.98 -12.53
N SER A 45 10.05 -2.62 -13.81
CA SER A 45 9.03 -1.73 -14.37
C SER A 45 7.61 -2.28 -14.17
N GLN A 46 7.40 -3.55 -14.53
CA GLN A 46 6.09 -4.21 -14.42
C GLN A 46 5.66 -4.38 -12.96
N MET A 47 6.60 -4.78 -12.11
CA MET A 47 6.37 -4.93 -10.68
C MET A 47 5.93 -3.60 -10.06
N GLN A 48 6.66 -2.51 -10.29
CA GLN A 48 6.36 -1.18 -9.77
C GLN A 48 4.94 -0.73 -10.14
N TYR A 49 4.57 -0.85 -11.41
CA TYR A 49 3.25 -0.49 -11.91
C TYR A 49 2.13 -1.30 -11.26
N ARG A 50 2.29 -2.62 -11.20
CA ARG A 50 1.25 -3.51 -10.65
C ARG A 50 1.07 -3.33 -9.14
N PHE A 51 2.15 -3.12 -8.39
CA PHE A 51 2.07 -2.88 -6.94
C PHE A 51 1.31 -1.62 -6.59
N VAL A 52 1.63 -0.50 -7.25
CA VAL A 52 0.93 0.75 -6.96
C VAL A 52 -0.54 0.70 -7.39
N ASN A 53 -0.87 0.00 -8.49
CA ASN A 53 -2.26 -0.20 -8.89
C ASN A 53 -3.06 -1.01 -7.87
N ALA A 54 -2.48 -2.08 -7.32
CA ALA A 54 -3.11 -2.86 -6.25
C ALA A 54 -3.31 -2.02 -4.98
N SER A 55 -2.33 -1.21 -4.61
CA SER A 55 -2.37 -0.29 -3.48
C SER A 55 -3.47 0.77 -3.63
N ILE A 56 -3.52 1.47 -4.77
CA ILE A 56 -4.54 2.47 -5.07
C ILE A 56 -5.95 1.85 -5.08
N GLY A 57 -6.07 0.66 -5.67
CA GLY A 57 -7.33 -0.08 -5.69
C GLY A 57 -7.84 -0.37 -4.27
N SER A 58 -6.97 -0.83 -3.38
CA SER A 58 -7.32 -1.08 -1.97
C SER A 58 -7.61 0.21 -1.22
N ALA A 59 -6.87 1.29 -1.46
CA ALA A 59 -7.15 2.59 -0.88
C ALA A 59 -8.58 3.05 -1.23
N ARG A 60 -8.93 3.02 -2.53
CA ARG A 60 -10.24 3.48 -3.01
C ARG A 60 -11.40 2.59 -2.57
N ASN A 61 -11.25 1.26 -2.72
CA ASN A 61 -12.37 0.32 -2.58
C ASN A 61 -12.59 -0.15 -1.14
N PHE A 62 -11.60 0.02 -0.25
CA PHE A 62 -11.68 -0.39 1.14
C PHE A 62 -11.29 0.71 2.11
N GLY A 63 -10.08 1.25 1.96
CA GLY A 63 -9.52 2.24 2.89
C GLY A 63 -10.36 3.51 2.99
N HIS A 64 -10.77 4.09 1.85
CA HIS A 64 -11.56 5.31 1.82
C HIS A 64 -12.95 5.13 2.44
N GLU A 65 -13.60 3.98 2.21
CA GLU A 65 -14.90 3.70 2.82
C GLU A 65 -14.78 3.50 4.33
N LEU A 66 -13.82 2.69 4.78
CA LEU A 66 -13.60 2.40 6.19
C LEU A 66 -13.21 3.65 6.99
N MET A 67 -12.37 4.49 6.40
CA MET A 67 -11.85 5.70 7.03
C MET A 67 -12.73 6.93 6.79
N GLN A 68 -13.94 6.74 6.28
CA GLN A 68 -14.90 7.83 6.03
C GLN A 68 -14.36 8.95 5.14
N VAL A 69 -13.53 8.60 4.13
CA VAL A 69 -13.22 9.50 3.02
C VAL A 69 -14.41 9.52 2.07
N THR A 70 -14.87 8.34 1.66
CA THR A 70 -16.07 8.18 0.83
C THR A 70 -17.05 7.20 1.46
N ALA A 71 -18.29 7.23 1.00
CA ALA A 71 -19.29 6.22 1.31
C ALA A 71 -20.09 5.88 0.04
N PRO A 72 -20.62 4.65 -0.08
CA PRO A 72 -21.45 4.26 -1.22
C PRO A 72 -22.72 5.10 -1.26
N ARG A 73 -23.21 5.41 -2.47
CA ARG A 73 -24.50 6.12 -2.64
C ARG A 73 -25.70 5.24 -2.40
N ALA A 74 -25.59 3.97 -2.81
CA ALA A 74 -26.62 2.98 -2.54
C ALA A 74 -26.36 2.33 -1.18
N SER A 75 -27.37 2.32 -0.32
CA SER A 75 -27.26 1.70 0.98
C SER A 75 -27.33 0.18 0.87
N THR A 76 -26.32 -0.49 1.42
CA THR A 76 -26.36 -1.93 1.68
C THR A 76 -26.23 -2.17 3.17
N SER A 77 -26.96 -3.15 3.71
CA SER A 77 -26.91 -3.50 5.14
C SER A 77 -25.54 -4.04 5.60
N GLY A 78 -24.66 -4.43 4.68
CA GLY A 78 -23.39 -5.11 4.92
C GLY A 78 -22.15 -4.38 4.41
N GLY A 79 -22.16 -3.06 4.24
CA GLY A 79 -21.02 -2.31 3.70
C GLY A 79 -19.91 -2.04 4.74
N VAL A 80 -18.68 -1.81 4.24
CA VAL A 80 -17.51 -1.45 5.05
C VAL A 80 -17.76 -0.16 5.84
N HIS A 81 -18.52 0.79 5.28
CA HIS A 81 -18.93 2.02 5.97
C HIS A 81 -19.80 1.78 7.22
N ARG A 82 -20.26 0.55 7.44
CA ARG A 82 -20.98 0.11 8.65
C ARG A 82 -20.16 -0.84 9.51
N TYR A 83 -18.86 -0.89 9.26
CA TYR A 83 -17.89 -1.74 9.95
C TYR A 83 -18.16 -3.26 9.76
N VAL A 84 -18.81 -3.62 8.64
CA VAL A 84 -18.96 -5.02 8.24
C VAL A 84 -17.78 -5.38 7.32
N VAL A 85 -16.78 -6.01 7.91
CA VAL A 85 -15.57 -6.47 7.19
C VAL A 85 -15.54 -7.99 7.20
N THR A 86 -15.69 -8.57 6.03
CA THR A 86 -15.70 -10.02 5.77
C THR A 86 -14.41 -10.46 5.09
N ALA A 87 -14.23 -11.77 4.93
CA ALA A 87 -13.08 -12.34 4.23
C ALA A 87 -12.95 -11.86 2.77
N SER A 88 -14.03 -11.40 2.15
CA SER A 88 -14.03 -10.87 0.78
C SER A 88 -13.81 -9.36 0.69
N SER A 89 -14.01 -8.61 1.79
CA SER A 89 -14.00 -7.13 1.76
C SER A 89 -12.71 -6.52 1.23
N ASN A 90 -11.56 -7.15 1.47
CA ASN A 90 -10.25 -6.70 0.97
C ASN A 90 -9.37 -7.87 0.49
N SER A 91 -9.97 -9.00 0.09
CA SER A 91 -9.23 -10.20 -0.37
C SER A 91 -8.35 -9.93 -1.60
N GLY A 92 -8.70 -8.92 -2.39
CA GLY A 92 -7.90 -8.48 -3.55
C GLY A 92 -6.48 -8.06 -3.18
N ILE A 93 -6.27 -7.43 -2.01
CA ILE A 93 -4.92 -7.04 -1.58
C ILE A 93 -4.06 -8.27 -1.25
N TRP A 94 -4.64 -9.28 -0.59
CA TRP A 94 -3.95 -10.55 -0.32
C TRP A 94 -3.46 -11.19 -1.63
N THR A 95 -4.38 -11.42 -2.55
CA THR A 95 -4.07 -12.08 -3.83
C THR A 95 -3.06 -11.28 -4.65
N SER A 96 -3.27 -9.96 -4.77
CA SER A 96 -2.37 -9.09 -5.53
C SER A 96 -0.97 -9.06 -4.92
N MET A 97 -0.85 -8.85 -3.61
CA MET A 97 0.46 -8.75 -2.95
C MET A 97 1.24 -10.07 -3.04
N TYR A 98 0.62 -11.24 -2.82
CA TYR A 98 1.31 -12.52 -2.96
C TYR A 98 1.72 -12.83 -4.40
N THR A 99 0.88 -12.48 -5.39
CA THR A 99 1.25 -12.62 -6.79
C THR A 99 2.47 -11.77 -7.14
N LEU A 100 2.50 -10.52 -6.65
CA LEU A 100 3.58 -9.58 -6.92
C LEU A 100 4.85 -9.86 -6.12
N LEU A 101 4.73 -10.45 -4.93
CA LEU A 101 5.88 -10.90 -4.15
C LEU A 101 6.66 -12.03 -4.85
N ALA A 102 6.02 -12.82 -5.72
CA ALA A 102 6.73 -13.74 -6.59
C ALA A 102 7.62 -12.99 -7.60
N ASP A 103 7.15 -11.89 -8.17
CA ASP A 103 7.96 -11.03 -9.06
C ASP A 103 9.11 -10.37 -8.29
N VAL A 104 8.89 -9.96 -7.03
CA VAL A 104 9.94 -9.41 -6.14
C VAL A 104 11.03 -10.47 -5.88
N GLN A 105 10.62 -11.71 -5.58
CA GLN A 105 11.57 -12.80 -5.36
C GLN A 105 12.38 -13.11 -6.61
N GLU A 106 11.74 -13.10 -7.78
CA GLU A 106 12.43 -13.33 -9.06
C GLU A 106 13.40 -12.17 -9.37
N LEU A 107 12.99 -10.92 -9.14
CA LEU A 107 13.88 -9.75 -9.26
C LEU A 107 15.11 -9.89 -8.35
N TYR A 108 14.90 -10.28 -7.08
CA TYR A 108 15.98 -10.48 -6.12
C TYR A 108 16.95 -11.58 -6.58
N ASN A 109 16.43 -12.73 -7.00
CA ASN A 109 17.21 -13.88 -7.42
C ASN A 109 18.00 -13.61 -8.71
N THR A 110 17.33 -13.07 -9.75
CA THR A 110 17.95 -12.73 -11.03
C THR A 110 19.01 -11.69 -10.86
N SER A 111 18.77 -10.65 -10.06
CA SER A 111 19.75 -9.62 -9.75
C SER A 111 20.93 -10.17 -8.94
N GLY A 112 20.71 -11.13 -8.06
CA GLY A 112 21.77 -11.83 -7.31
C GLY A 112 22.70 -12.60 -8.22
N LYS A 113 22.16 -13.37 -9.20
CA LYS A 113 22.95 -14.10 -10.21
C LYS A 113 23.81 -13.17 -11.07
N LEU A 114 23.34 -11.94 -11.30
CA LEU A 114 24.02 -10.91 -12.09
C LEU A 114 24.92 -9.99 -11.25
N ASN A 115 24.98 -10.17 -9.93
CA ASN A 115 25.66 -9.31 -8.95
C ASN A 115 25.19 -7.83 -8.97
N GLU A 116 23.89 -7.61 -9.25
CA GLU A 116 23.26 -6.29 -9.33
C GLU A 116 22.60 -5.91 -7.99
N LYS A 117 23.44 -5.46 -7.03
CA LYS A 117 23.02 -5.18 -5.65
C LYS A 117 21.95 -4.09 -5.52
N ASN A 118 21.92 -3.11 -6.42
CA ASN A 118 20.91 -2.04 -6.39
C ASN A 118 19.50 -2.59 -6.68
N TYR A 119 19.36 -3.51 -7.65
CA TYR A 119 18.09 -4.20 -7.90
C TYR A 119 17.68 -5.09 -6.72
N GLN A 120 18.64 -5.80 -6.12
CA GLN A 120 18.35 -6.57 -4.91
C GLN A 120 17.87 -5.68 -3.77
N ALA A 121 18.47 -4.50 -3.58
CA ALA A 121 18.04 -3.54 -2.56
C ALA A 121 16.60 -3.04 -2.81
N ILE A 122 16.28 -2.70 -4.06
CA ILE A 122 14.92 -2.28 -4.43
C ILE A 122 13.92 -3.43 -4.19
N ALA A 123 14.28 -4.66 -4.52
CA ALA A 123 13.45 -5.84 -4.24
C ALA A 123 13.18 -5.99 -2.73
N LEU A 124 14.18 -5.80 -1.86
CA LEU A 124 13.99 -5.84 -0.40
C LEU A 124 13.08 -4.71 0.11
N ILE A 125 13.15 -3.52 -0.49
CA ILE A 125 12.26 -2.40 -0.15
C ILE A 125 10.82 -2.74 -0.51
N TYR A 126 10.56 -3.29 -1.71
CA TYR A 126 9.24 -3.73 -2.11
C TYR A 126 8.73 -4.90 -1.27
N LYS A 127 9.59 -5.85 -0.92
CA LYS A 127 9.26 -6.92 0.03
C LYS A 127 8.80 -6.36 1.38
N ALA A 128 9.57 -5.41 1.94
CA ALA A 128 9.23 -4.80 3.21
C ALA A 128 7.93 -4.00 3.15
N TRP A 129 7.73 -3.20 2.11
CA TRP A 129 6.49 -2.43 1.92
C TRP A 129 5.28 -3.36 1.79
N SER A 130 5.35 -4.39 0.95
CA SER A 130 4.23 -5.30 0.68
C SER A 130 3.86 -6.14 1.88
N TYR A 131 4.85 -6.74 2.57
CA TYR A 131 4.58 -7.55 3.75
C TYR A 131 4.13 -6.70 4.94
N SER A 132 4.57 -5.44 5.06
CA SER A 132 4.01 -4.55 6.09
C SER A 132 2.51 -4.32 5.89
N ILE A 133 2.06 -4.13 4.63
CA ILE A 133 0.63 -4.01 4.31
C ILE A 133 -0.11 -5.32 4.61
N LEU A 134 0.42 -6.47 4.17
CA LEU A 134 -0.20 -7.78 4.40
C LEU A 134 -0.36 -8.07 5.89
N THR A 135 0.71 -7.97 6.66
CA THR A 135 0.67 -8.29 8.09
C THR A 135 -0.15 -7.27 8.89
N ASP A 136 -0.18 -5.99 8.48
CA ASP A 136 -1.03 -4.98 9.11
C ASP A 136 -2.52 -5.20 8.81
N CYS A 137 -2.85 -5.77 7.63
CA CYS A 137 -4.21 -6.13 7.29
C CYS A 137 -4.68 -7.41 7.98
N TYR A 138 -3.82 -8.44 8.10
CA TYR A 138 -4.26 -9.81 8.45
C TYR A 138 -3.66 -10.34 9.76
N GLY A 139 -2.59 -9.75 10.29
CA GLY A 139 -1.81 -10.30 11.40
C GLY A 139 -0.76 -11.28 10.90
N ASP A 140 -0.74 -12.51 11.44
CA ASP A 140 0.17 -13.56 10.99
C ASP A 140 -0.13 -13.96 9.55
N VAL A 141 0.90 -14.08 8.71
CA VAL A 141 0.75 -14.39 7.27
C VAL A 141 1.91 -15.29 6.80
N PRO A 142 1.73 -16.08 5.73
CA PRO A 142 2.85 -16.81 5.14
C PRO A 142 3.99 -15.87 4.71
N PHE A 143 5.19 -16.08 5.26
CA PHE A 143 6.34 -15.21 5.01
C PHE A 143 7.62 -16.01 4.74
N SER A 144 8.14 -16.75 5.73
CA SER A 144 9.42 -17.46 5.61
C SER A 144 9.39 -18.61 4.61
N GLN A 145 8.24 -19.25 4.47
CA GLN A 145 7.99 -20.35 3.55
C GLN A 145 7.20 -19.92 2.30
N ALA A 146 6.87 -18.65 2.17
CA ALA A 146 6.21 -18.15 0.97
C ALA A 146 7.15 -18.24 -0.25
N MET A 147 6.56 -18.26 -1.46
CA MET A 147 7.28 -18.34 -2.75
C MET A 147 8.13 -19.62 -2.93
N GLN A 148 7.84 -20.69 -2.21
CA GLN A 148 8.56 -21.97 -2.27
C GLN A 148 7.78 -23.08 -3.02
N ALA A 149 6.80 -22.72 -3.85
CA ALA A 149 6.00 -23.67 -4.60
C ALA A 149 6.85 -24.51 -5.56
N ALA A 150 7.87 -23.90 -6.20
CA ALA A 150 8.81 -24.61 -7.07
C ALA A 150 9.67 -25.65 -6.33
N GLN A 151 9.80 -25.51 -5.01
CA GLN A 151 10.48 -26.48 -4.11
C GLN A 151 9.51 -27.50 -3.49
N GLY A 152 8.23 -27.50 -3.94
CA GLY A 152 7.20 -28.42 -3.48
C GLY A 152 6.41 -27.96 -2.26
N ASN A 153 6.69 -26.79 -1.69
CA ASN A 153 5.93 -26.26 -0.56
C ASN A 153 4.71 -25.49 -1.04
N LEU A 154 3.55 -26.16 -1.11
CA LEU A 154 2.27 -25.58 -1.53
C LEU A 154 1.42 -25.08 -0.35
N GLN A 155 1.78 -25.43 0.89
CA GLN A 155 1.06 -25.09 2.11
C GLN A 155 2.00 -24.42 3.13
N PRO A 156 2.43 -23.17 2.86
CA PRO A 156 3.37 -22.48 3.74
C PRO A 156 2.77 -22.23 5.13
N ALA A 157 3.61 -22.31 6.16
CA ALA A 157 3.24 -21.87 7.49
C ALA A 157 2.98 -20.36 7.55
N PHE A 158 2.14 -19.94 8.50
CA PHE A 158 1.91 -18.52 8.82
C PHE A 158 2.93 -18.11 9.88
N ASP A 159 3.71 -17.09 9.59
CA ASP A 159 4.71 -16.56 10.51
C ASP A 159 4.07 -15.53 11.44
N PRO A 160 4.48 -15.44 12.71
CA PRO A 160 4.01 -14.42 13.64
C PRO A 160 4.32 -13.00 13.13
N GLN A 161 3.38 -12.07 13.26
CA GLN A 161 3.54 -10.67 12.84
C GLN A 161 4.82 -10.03 13.40
N LYS A 162 5.19 -10.34 14.66
CA LYS A 162 6.43 -9.90 15.29
C LYS A 162 7.67 -10.31 14.49
N ASP A 163 7.75 -11.60 14.14
CA ASP A 163 8.92 -12.16 13.45
C ASP A 163 9.04 -11.61 12.03
N ILE A 164 7.91 -11.39 11.37
CA ILE A 164 7.84 -10.71 10.08
C ILE A 164 8.46 -9.32 10.21
N TYR A 165 8.01 -8.49 11.15
CA TYR A 165 8.54 -7.14 11.34
C TYR A 165 10.04 -7.10 11.63
N ILE A 166 10.54 -8.01 12.47
CA ILE A 166 11.97 -8.14 12.76
C ILE A 166 12.77 -8.42 11.48
N GLN A 167 12.26 -9.31 10.61
CA GLN A 167 12.95 -9.61 9.37
C GLN A 167 12.87 -8.44 8.37
N LEU A 168 11.74 -7.74 8.28
CA LEU A 168 11.59 -6.60 7.41
C LEU A 168 12.53 -5.43 7.81
N PHE A 169 12.79 -5.22 9.10
CA PHE A 169 13.81 -4.25 9.55
C PHE A 169 15.20 -4.65 9.06
N LYS A 170 15.57 -5.93 9.14
CA LYS A 170 16.86 -6.44 8.63
C LYS A 170 16.97 -6.31 7.10
N ASP A 171 15.87 -6.54 6.38
CA ASP A 171 15.80 -6.41 4.93
C ASP A 171 16.03 -4.93 4.52
N LEU A 172 15.42 -3.97 5.23
CA LEU A 172 15.63 -2.54 5.01
C LEU A 172 17.03 -2.06 5.39
N ASP A 173 17.64 -2.61 6.45
CA ASP A 173 19.04 -2.34 6.79
C ASP A 173 19.99 -2.86 5.72
N SER A 174 19.70 -4.02 5.15
CA SER A 174 20.47 -4.58 4.03
C SER A 174 20.34 -3.71 2.78
N ALA A 175 19.13 -3.25 2.47
CA ALA A 175 18.88 -2.33 1.36
C ALA A 175 19.63 -1.00 1.56
N ASN A 176 19.53 -0.39 2.75
CA ASN A 176 20.28 0.82 3.10
C ASN A 176 21.78 0.64 2.92
N LYS A 177 22.34 -0.49 3.39
CA LYS A 177 23.76 -0.84 3.27
C LYS A 177 24.19 -0.97 1.80
N TRP A 178 23.43 -1.68 0.97
CA TRP A 178 23.79 -1.88 -0.43
C TRP A 178 23.68 -0.58 -1.24
N LEU A 179 22.71 0.26 -0.93
CA LEU A 179 22.52 1.56 -1.55
C LEU A 179 23.47 2.66 -1.02
N SER A 180 24.30 2.37 0.01
CA SER A 180 25.32 3.31 0.48
C SER A 180 26.49 3.48 -0.50
N THR A 181 26.68 2.51 -1.40
CA THR A 181 27.61 2.59 -2.53
C THR A 181 26.79 2.48 -3.82
N PRO A 182 26.14 3.57 -4.24
CA PRO A 182 25.18 3.52 -5.34
C PRO A 182 25.89 3.22 -6.66
N ARG A 183 25.24 2.38 -7.48
CA ARG A 183 25.61 2.08 -8.85
C ARG A 183 24.42 2.34 -9.75
N ALA A 184 24.65 2.71 -11.00
CA ALA A 184 23.58 2.83 -11.98
C ALA A 184 22.81 1.52 -12.15
N LEU A 185 21.52 1.59 -12.45
CA LEU A 185 20.71 0.45 -12.81
C LEU A 185 21.03 0.03 -14.25
N ARG A 186 21.94 -0.90 -14.41
CA ARG A 186 22.47 -1.34 -15.72
C ARG A 186 21.39 -1.72 -16.73
N TYR A 187 20.25 -2.22 -16.28
CA TYR A 187 19.14 -2.66 -17.11
C TYR A 187 17.97 -1.67 -17.10
N GLY A 188 18.10 -0.49 -16.48
CA GLY A 188 17.04 0.50 -16.37
C GLY A 188 15.82 0.00 -15.59
N GLY A 189 14.64 0.42 -16.02
CA GLY A 189 13.34 -0.10 -15.53
C GLY A 189 12.78 0.57 -14.30
N ASP A 190 13.48 1.54 -13.69
CA ASP A 190 12.94 2.30 -12.57
C ASP A 190 11.96 3.39 -13.04
N LEU A 191 10.68 3.23 -12.73
CA LEU A 191 9.61 4.16 -13.06
C LEU A 191 9.23 5.06 -11.88
N VAL A 192 9.74 4.79 -10.68
CA VAL A 192 9.50 5.63 -9.49
C VAL A 192 10.43 6.84 -9.53
N TYR A 193 11.74 6.62 -9.63
CA TYR A 193 12.74 7.69 -9.67
C TYR A 193 13.38 7.87 -11.05
N LYS A 194 12.94 7.11 -12.06
CA LYS A 194 13.37 7.20 -13.47
C LYS A 194 14.89 7.08 -13.66
N GLY A 195 15.50 6.08 -12.97
CA GLY A 195 16.93 5.80 -13.13
C GLY A 195 17.27 5.41 -14.57
N ASN A 196 18.02 6.27 -15.29
CA ASN A 196 18.57 5.94 -16.59
C ASN A 196 19.99 5.37 -16.41
N PRO A 197 20.32 4.18 -16.97
CA PRO A 197 21.63 3.59 -16.83
C PRO A 197 22.77 4.43 -17.43
N ASP A 198 22.48 5.31 -18.39
CA ASP A 198 23.48 6.08 -19.14
C ASP A 198 23.73 7.49 -18.59
N THR A 199 23.09 7.88 -17.47
CA THR A 199 23.18 9.23 -16.91
C THR A 199 23.58 9.24 -15.43
N GLN A 200 24.22 10.32 -14.97
CA GLN A 200 24.49 10.55 -13.54
C GLN A 200 23.22 10.62 -12.69
N ASP A 201 22.08 10.90 -13.29
CA ASP A 201 20.77 10.94 -12.64
C ASP A 201 20.43 9.59 -11.96
N SER A 202 20.94 8.49 -12.48
CA SER A 202 20.73 7.16 -11.88
C SER A 202 21.33 7.04 -10.48
N LEU A 203 22.46 7.68 -10.19
CA LEU A 203 23.08 7.67 -8.85
C LEU A 203 22.27 8.51 -7.86
N VAL A 204 21.74 9.66 -8.29
CA VAL A 204 20.83 10.49 -7.50
C VAL A 204 19.56 9.69 -7.17
N ASN A 205 19.03 8.95 -8.13
CA ASN A 205 17.84 8.11 -7.93
C ASN A 205 18.11 6.96 -6.97
N MET A 206 19.31 6.36 -6.99
CA MET A 206 19.69 5.35 -6.00
C MET A 206 19.79 5.92 -4.58
N ALA A 207 20.26 7.17 -4.43
CA ALA A 207 20.23 7.86 -3.16
C ALA A 207 18.77 8.10 -2.66
N LYS A 208 17.81 8.36 -3.56
CA LYS A 208 16.38 8.47 -3.20
C LYS A 208 15.82 7.12 -2.76
N TRP A 209 16.16 6.01 -3.41
CA TRP A 209 15.81 4.67 -2.95
C TRP A 209 16.34 4.38 -1.55
N ARG A 210 17.56 4.80 -1.25
CA ARG A 210 18.13 4.68 0.10
C ARG A 210 17.34 5.49 1.13
N ARG A 211 16.97 6.73 0.79
CA ARG A 211 16.10 7.57 1.64
C ARG A 211 14.74 6.94 1.86
N PHE A 212 14.17 6.35 0.81
CA PHE A 212 12.90 5.63 0.94
C PHE A 212 13.02 4.43 1.88
N ALA A 213 14.04 3.59 1.75
CA ALA A 213 14.26 2.45 2.65
C ALA A 213 14.26 2.87 4.13
N ASN A 214 15.00 3.94 4.45
CA ASN A 214 15.11 4.43 5.83
C ASN A 214 13.82 5.13 6.30
N SER A 215 13.15 5.88 5.44
CA SER A 215 11.87 6.53 5.76
C SER A 215 10.77 5.49 5.98
N LEU A 216 10.73 4.43 5.16
CA LEU A 216 9.84 3.29 5.34
C LEU A 216 10.13 2.54 6.65
N LYS A 217 11.42 2.32 6.99
CA LYS A 217 11.79 1.72 8.27
C LYS A 217 11.29 2.56 9.45
N LEU A 218 11.43 3.89 9.36
CA LEU A 218 10.95 4.79 10.42
C LEU A 218 9.41 4.74 10.57
N ARG A 219 8.64 4.70 9.44
CA ARG A 219 7.19 4.43 9.45
C ARG A 219 6.87 3.16 10.20
N MET A 220 7.54 2.07 9.85
CA MET A 220 7.29 0.75 10.43
C MET A 220 7.69 0.67 11.90
N LEU A 221 8.77 1.31 12.32
CA LEU A 221 9.15 1.42 13.73
C LEU A 221 8.11 2.19 14.54
N LEU A 222 7.62 3.32 14.01
CA LEU A 222 6.54 4.06 14.66
C LEU A 222 5.26 3.23 14.76
N ARG A 223 4.95 2.39 13.74
CA ARG A 223 3.82 1.46 13.74
C ARG A 223 3.87 0.53 14.94
N VAL A 224 5.01 -0.05 15.24
CA VAL A 224 5.19 -1.01 16.33
C VAL A 224 5.67 -0.37 17.63
N SER A 225 5.47 0.94 17.80
CA SER A 225 6.02 1.70 18.95
C SER A 225 5.56 1.17 20.32
N LYS A 226 4.38 0.56 20.43
CA LYS A 226 3.92 -0.10 21.65
C LYS A 226 4.75 -1.35 22.03
N ARG A 227 5.54 -1.88 21.12
CA ARG A 227 6.36 -3.09 21.28
C ARG A 227 7.84 -2.80 21.52
N ASN A 228 8.14 -1.62 22.09
CA ASN A 228 9.52 -1.20 22.36
C ASN A 228 10.31 -2.24 23.15
N GLY A 229 9.71 -2.85 24.18
CA GLY A 229 10.36 -3.89 25.00
C GLY A 229 10.67 -5.20 24.28
N GLU A 230 10.09 -5.40 23.08
CA GLU A 230 10.29 -6.63 22.31
C GLU A 230 11.24 -6.45 21.11
N VAL A 231 11.30 -5.25 20.54
CA VAL A 231 12.06 -5.00 19.29
C VAL A 231 12.92 -3.73 19.34
N ASN A 232 13.18 -3.17 20.52
CA ASN A 232 14.06 -2.01 20.75
C ASN A 232 13.74 -0.82 19.84
N VAL A 233 12.45 -0.48 19.73
CA VAL A 233 11.95 0.54 18.79
C VAL A 233 12.59 1.89 19.02
N ASN A 234 12.66 2.35 20.29
CA ASN A 234 13.17 3.68 20.62
C ASN A 234 14.65 3.83 20.26
N GLU A 235 15.45 2.81 20.50
CA GLU A 235 16.87 2.79 20.13
C GLU A 235 17.05 2.89 18.61
N GLN A 236 16.28 2.09 17.84
CA GLN A 236 16.34 2.11 16.39
C GLN A 236 15.87 3.45 15.81
N ILE A 237 14.79 4.05 16.34
CA ILE A 237 14.33 5.39 15.96
C ILE A 237 15.42 6.42 16.24
N THR A 238 15.98 6.43 17.45
CA THR A 238 17.06 7.35 17.83
C THR A 238 18.25 7.21 16.89
N THR A 239 18.67 5.98 16.60
CA THR A 239 19.79 5.70 15.69
C THR A 239 19.55 6.27 14.30
N ILE A 240 18.34 6.11 13.74
CA ILE A 240 17.99 6.65 12.42
C ILE A 240 18.01 8.18 12.45
N LEU A 241 17.42 8.79 13.46
CA LEU A 241 17.28 10.25 13.54
C LEU A 241 18.59 10.97 13.79
N THR A 242 19.53 10.34 14.54
CA THR A 242 20.80 10.98 14.92
C THR A 242 21.95 10.68 13.96
N ASN A 243 21.81 9.72 13.04
CA ASN A 243 22.87 9.32 12.10
C ASN A 243 22.43 9.51 10.63
N ALA A 244 22.14 10.76 10.25
CA ALA A 244 21.66 11.09 8.90
C ALA A 244 22.60 10.65 7.75
N ALA A 245 23.91 10.56 7.98
CA ALA A 245 24.84 10.06 6.99
C ALA A 245 24.67 8.56 6.73
N THR A 246 24.39 7.78 7.79
CA THR A 246 24.17 6.33 7.70
C THR A 246 22.74 6.02 7.30
N TYR A 247 21.76 6.76 7.81
CA TYR A 247 20.33 6.57 7.60
C TYR A 247 19.69 7.84 7.03
N PRO A 248 20.02 8.24 5.79
CA PRO A 248 19.40 9.41 5.18
C PRO A 248 17.89 9.19 5.01
N LEU A 249 17.10 10.20 5.37
CA LEU A 249 15.64 10.23 5.20
C LEU A 249 15.26 11.15 4.03
N PHE A 250 14.00 11.16 3.61
CA PHE A 250 13.50 12.14 2.64
C PHE A 250 13.81 13.56 3.09
N THR A 251 14.17 14.41 2.14
CA THR A 251 14.52 15.82 2.37
C THR A 251 13.54 16.81 1.75
N GLY A 252 12.64 16.35 0.91
CA GLY A 252 11.60 17.15 0.26
C GLY A 252 10.78 16.29 -0.70
N ASN A 253 9.77 16.88 -1.34
CA ASN A 253 8.88 16.19 -2.29
C ASN A 253 9.60 15.55 -3.49
N ALA A 254 10.81 15.99 -3.80
CA ALA A 254 11.63 15.35 -4.84
C ALA A 254 12.06 13.92 -4.48
N ASP A 255 11.99 13.56 -3.19
CA ASP A 255 12.31 12.24 -2.67
C ASP A 255 11.06 11.34 -2.51
N ASP A 256 9.86 11.86 -2.77
CA ASP A 256 8.61 11.10 -2.65
C ASP A 256 8.70 9.76 -3.38
N ALA A 257 8.42 8.68 -2.69
CA ALA A 257 8.28 7.36 -3.30
C ALA A 257 6.91 7.25 -3.97
N ILE A 258 6.81 7.84 -5.16
CA ILE A 258 5.59 7.91 -5.96
C ILE A 258 5.87 7.36 -7.36
N PHE A 259 5.12 6.33 -7.74
CA PHE A 259 5.07 5.92 -9.14
C PHE A 259 4.31 6.98 -9.93
N ARG A 260 5.02 7.69 -10.80
CA ARG A 260 4.39 8.70 -11.66
C ARG A 260 3.98 8.09 -12.98
N TYR A 261 2.67 7.98 -13.19
CA TYR A 261 2.11 7.44 -14.42
C TYR A 261 2.53 8.31 -15.62
N PRO A 262 3.23 7.73 -16.62
CA PRO A 262 3.68 8.50 -17.79
C PRO A 262 2.54 8.89 -18.74
N GLY A 263 1.33 8.35 -18.54
CA GLY A 263 0.18 8.62 -19.42
C GLY A 263 0.30 7.99 -20.80
N THR A 264 1.14 6.99 -20.95
CA THR A 264 1.37 6.24 -22.20
C THR A 264 1.28 4.73 -21.96
N ASN A 265 0.89 3.97 -23.01
CA ASN A 265 0.84 2.51 -22.94
C ASN A 265 2.22 1.92 -22.62
N PRO A 266 2.33 0.92 -21.72
CA PRO A 266 1.25 0.24 -20.98
C PRO A 266 0.96 0.86 -19.59
N PHE A 267 1.60 1.96 -19.20
CA PHE A 267 1.62 2.49 -17.85
C PHE A 267 0.64 3.67 -17.65
N TYR A 268 -0.63 3.46 -17.98
CA TYR A 268 -1.69 4.41 -17.67
C TYR A 268 -2.07 4.37 -16.20
N ASN A 269 -2.56 5.52 -15.67
CA ASN A 269 -3.29 5.53 -14.41
C ASN A 269 -4.46 4.51 -14.49
N PRO A 270 -4.68 3.64 -13.49
CA PRO A 270 -5.68 2.58 -13.57
C PRO A 270 -7.10 3.08 -13.79
N TYR A 271 -7.37 4.36 -13.52
CA TYR A 271 -8.67 5.00 -13.71
C TYR A 271 -8.77 5.80 -15.01
N TYR A 272 -7.71 5.85 -15.83
CA TYR A 272 -7.64 6.67 -17.05
C TYR A 272 -8.88 6.51 -17.95
N ASN A 273 -9.33 5.29 -18.17
CA ASN A 273 -10.50 4.96 -18.99
C ASN A 273 -11.76 4.67 -18.14
N ALA A 274 -11.76 4.97 -16.84
CA ALA A 274 -12.92 4.74 -16.00
C ALA A 274 -14.11 5.57 -16.49
N ARG A 275 -15.26 4.90 -16.68
CA ARG A 275 -16.50 5.59 -17.02
C ARG A 275 -16.91 6.50 -15.85
N GLN A 276 -17.65 7.56 -16.14
CA GLN A 276 -18.14 8.46 -15.11
C GLN A 276 -19.01 7.74 -14.08
N SER A 277 -19.82 6.77 -14.50
CA SER A 277 -20.60 5.91 -13.60
C SER A 277 -19.73 5.21 -12.58
N ASP A 278 -18.64 4.56 -13.01
CA ASP A 278 -17.76 3.77 -12.15
C ASP A 278 -16.86 4.63 -11.28
N TRP A 279 -16.59 5.87 -11.73
CA TRP A 279 -15.70 6.78 -11.03
C TRP A 279 -16.41 7.65 -9.99
N GLN A 280 -17.58 8.20 -10.34
CA GLN A 280 -18.27 9.23 -9.56
C GLN A 280 -19.62 8.78 -8.99
N PHE A 281 -20.32 7.80 -9.63
CA PHE A 281 -21.73 7.52 -9.27
C PHE A 281 -21.86 6.50 -8.16
N ASP A 282 -20.91 5.58 -8.01
CA ASP A 282 -20.99 4.55 -6.97
C ASP A 282 -20.73 5.10 -5.56
N ASN A 283 -19.80 6.08 -5.46
CA ASN A 283 -19.38 6.64 -4.19
C ASN A 283 -19.42 8.16 -4.18
N CYS A 284 -19.58 8.75 -3.00
CA CYS A 284 -19.43 10.17 -2.77
C CYS A 284 -18.63 10.45 -1.49
N TYR A 285 -18.10 11.66 -1.35
CA TYR A 285 -17.38 12.04 -0.14
C TYR A 285 -18.31 12.05 1.07
N THR A 286 -17.73 11.78 2.25
CA THR A 286 -18.47 11.86 3.50
C THR A 286 -18.45 13.27 4.07
N GLN A 287 -19.41 13.55 4.94
CA GLN A 287 -19.46 14.81 5.71
C GLN A 287 -18.21 14.98 6.57
N PHE A 288 -17.73 13.89 7.18
CA PHE A 288 -16.51 13.95 8.01
C PHE A 288 -15.32 14.48 7.21
N PHE A 289 -15.08 13.94 6.01
CA PHE A 289 -13.96 14.34 5.17
C PHE A 289 -14.11 15.77 4.62
N ILE A 290 -15.26 16.05 4.01
CA ILE A 290 -15.47 17.32 3.27
C ILE A 290 -15.74 18.51 4.19
N ASN A 291 -16.53 18.36 5.26
CA ASN A 291 -16.93 19.52 6.07
C ASN A 291 -15.74 20.13 6.82
N LYS A 292 -14.79 19.32 7.28
CA LYS A 292 -13.58 19.86 7.90
C LYS A 292 -12.74 20.63 6.87
N MET A 293 -12.56 20.09 5.68
CA MET A 293 -11.86 20.78 4.59
C MET A 293 -12.58 22.06 4.16
N ASN A 294 -13.93 22.08 4.22
CA ASN A 294 -14.72 23.29 3.98
C ASN A 294 -14.49 24.35 5.05
N GLY A 295 -14.52 23.95 6.34
CA GLY A 295 -14.28 24.84 7.45
C GLY A 295 -12.88 25.48 7.44
N ASP A 296 -11.89 24.70 7.02
CA ASP A 296 -10.50 25.16 6.89
C ASP A 296 -10.20 25.85 5.54
N ASN A 297 -11.15 25.94 4.63
CA ASN A 297 -10.92 26.37 3.24
C ASN A 297 -9.74 25.64 2.58
N ASP A 298 -9.59 24.35 2.85
CA ASP A 298 -8.46 23.54 2.37
C ASP A 298 -8.43 23.46 0.85
N PRO A 299 -7.36 23.95 0.19
CA PRO A 299 -7.30 24.00 -1.26
C PRO A 299 -7.24 22.61 -1.94
N ARG A 300 -6.80 21.57 -1.22
CA ARG A 300 -6.72 20.20 -1.74
C ARG A 300 -8.10 19.66 -2.14
N ARG A 301 -9.19 20.16 -1.50
CA ARG A 301 -10.57 19.75 -1.85
C ARG A 301 -10.93 20.03 -3.30
N ALA A 302 -10.42 21.12 -3.89
CA ALA A 302 -10.68 21.48 -5.29
C ALA A 302 -9.96 20.53 -6.27
N VAL A 303 -8.83 20.00 -5.87
CA VAL A 303 -8.08 18.99 -6.65
C VAL A 303 -8.77 17.63 -6.59
N TRP A 304 -9.27 17.26 -5.41
CA TRP A 304 -9.77 15.92 -5.15
C TRP A 304 -11.24 15.73 -5.48
N SER A 305 -12.05 16.78 -5.42
CA SER A 305 -13.51 16.68 -5.36
C SER A 305 -14.21 17.45 -6.47
N THR A 306 -15.35 16.90 -6.92
CA THR A 306 -16.33 17.67 -7.70
C THR A 306 -17.11 18.60 -6.79
N THR A 307 -17.64 19.70 -7.36
CA THR A 307 -18.62 20.55 -6.69
C THR A 307 -20.05 20.14 -7.09
N VAL A 308 -21.02 20.55 -6.27
CA VAL A 308 -22.45 20.46 -6.54
C VAL A 308 -23.08 21.86 -6.38
N ASP A 309 -24.27 22.09 -6.88
CA ASP A 309 -25.07 23.29 -6.63
C ASP A 309 -24.25 24.60 -6.68
N ASN A 310 -23.68 24.97 -7.84
CA ASN A 310 -22.95 26.23 -8.04
C ASN A 310 -21.65 26.37 -7.19
N GLY A 311 -20.91 25.30 -7.01
CA GLY A 311 -19.57 25.36 -6.41
C GLY A 311 -19.48 24.94 -4.95
N ILE A 312 -20.53 24.32 -4.42
CA ILE A 312 -20.54 23.79 -3.04
C ILE A 312 -19.89 22.42 -3.00
N TYR A 313 -19.12 22.14 -1.95
CA TYR A 313 -18.65 20.79 -1.62
C TYR A 313 -19.53 20.21 -0.52
N ARG A 314 -20.20 19.09 -0.82
CA ARG A 314 -21.16 18.44 0.08
C ARG A 314 -20.87 16.96 0.19
N GLY A 315 -20.92 16.41 1.40
CA GLY A 315 -20.77 15.00 1.67
C GLY A 315 -21.99 14.39 2.34
N ILE A 316 -22.06 13.05 2.36
CA ILE A 316 -23.05 12.29 3.11
C ILE A 316 -22.50 11.80 4.44
N GLN A 317 -23.36 11.48 5.39
CA GLN A 317 -22.92 10.81 6.62
C GLN A 317 -22.49 9.38 6.29
N SER A 318 -21.31 8.97 6.74
CA SER A 318 -20.92 7.56 6.67
C SER A 318 -21.74 6.72 7.65
N GLY A 319 -22.00 5.46 7.32
CA GLY A 319 -22.82 4.60 8.17
C GLY A 319 -24.27 5.07 8.29
N TYR A 320 -24.81 5.68 7.25
CA TYR A 320 -26.22 6.09 7.21
C TYR A 320 -27.19 4.87 7.20
N THR A 321 -28.47 5.11 7.49
CA THR A 321 -29.52 4.07 7.51
C THR A 321 -29.89 3.63 6.09
N SER A 322 -30.53 2.45 5.97
CA SER A 322 -30.94 1.89 4.67
C SER A 322 -32.02 2.68 3.96
N GLU A 323 -32.75 3.53 4.68
CA GLU A 323 -33.84 4.36 4.15
C GLU A 323 -33.34 5.60 3.42
N VAL A 324 -32.03 5.96 3.60
CA VAL A 324 -31.45 7.12 2.95
C VAL A 324 -31.07 6.78 1.51
N VAL A 325 -31.72 7.45 0.56
CA VAL A 325 -31.39 7.37 -0.86
C VAL A 325 -30.54 8.58 -1.25
N ASN A 326 -29.31 8.31 -1.66
CA ASN A 326 -28.37 9.37 -2.10
C ASN A 326 -28.44 9.56 -3.60
N ILE A 327 -29.07 10.65 -4.05
CA ILE A 327 -29.22 10.98 -5.46
C ILE A 327 -27.84 11.32 -6.06
N VAL A 328 -27.57 10.78 -7.24
CA VAL A 328 -26.38 11.14 -8.03
C VAL A 328 -26.36 12.64 -8.30
N GLY A 329 -25.24 13.30 -8.07
CA GLY A 329 -25.10 14.75 -8.22
C GLY A 329 -25.49 15.59 -7.01
N ALA A 330 -26.18 15.01 -6.00
CA ALA A 330 -26.49 15.74 -4.76
C ALA A 330 -25.30 15.87 -3.80
N ASN A 331 -24.25 15.07 -3.99
CA ASN A 331 -23.05 15.07 -3.16
C ASN A 331 -21.78 15.03 -4.03
N SER A 332 -20.74 15.65 -3.54
CA SER A 332 -19.43 15.67 -4.18
C SER A 332 -18.82 14.27 -4.28
N SER A 333 -18.06 14.01 -5.33
CA SER A 333 -17.33 12.76 -5.57
C SER A 333 -15.94 13.06 -6.10
N TYR A 334 -15.18 12.04 -6.49
CA TYR A 334 -13.85 12.20 -7.03
C TYR A 334 -13.83 13.11 -8.26
N SER A 335 -12.87 14.04 -8.28
CA SER A 335 -12.58 14.86 -9.45
C SER A 335 -12.13 14.01 -10.63
N ASP A 336 -12.58 14.33 -11.85
CA ASP A 336 -12.09 13.68 -13.07
C ASP A 336 -10.58 13.89 -13.29
N GLY A 337 -10.03 14.98 -12.78
CA GLY A 337 -8.59 15.25 -12.83
C GLY A 337 -7.74 14.15 -12.21
N LEU A 338 -8.25 13.46 -11.18
CA LEU A 338 -7.54 12.34 -10.54
C LEU A 338 -7.31 11.14 -11.47
N LYS A 339 -8.16 10.94 -12.48
CA LYS A 339 -8.04 9.83 -13.45
C LYS A 339 -6.79 9.93 -14.31
N THR A 340 -6.30 11.13 -14.51
CA THR A 340 -5.11 11.41 -15.33
C THR A 340 -3.94 11.96 -14.53
N LEU A 341 -4.11 12.10 -13.21
CA LEU A 341 -3.09 12.66 -12.34
C LEU A 341 -1.87 11.74 -12.27
N PRO A 342 -0.67 12.20 -12.69
CA PRO A 342 0.50 11.34 -12.73
C PRO A 342 0.91 10.79 -11.36
N GLN A 343 0.77 11.59 -10.30
CA GLN A 343 1.30 11.27 -8.95
C GLN A 343 0.35 10.42 -8.08
N LEU A 344 -0.65 9.75 -8.64
CA LEU A 344 -1.59 8.96 -7.84
C LEU A 344 -0.97 7.68 -7.24
N GLY A 345 0.16 7.21 -7.78
CA GLY A 345 0.83 5.98 -7.36
C GLY A 345 1.68 6.13 -6.10
N ILE A 346 1.08 6.52 -4.98
CA ILE A 346 1.78 6.89 -3.73
C ILE A 346 2.14 5.64 -2.91
N MET A 347 3.43 5.45 -2.62
CA MET A 347 3.91 4.47 -1.63
C MET A 347 4.25 5.16 -0.30
N MET A 348 4.96 6.28 -0.37
CA MET A 348 5.26 7.13 0.79
C MET A 348 5.63 8.54 0.33
N SER A 349 5.06 9.57 0.96
CA SER A 349 5.35 10.96 0.68
C SER A 349 6.27 11.59 1.73
N TYR A 350 6.94 12.67 1.35
CA TYR A 350 7.67 13.52 2.29
C TYR A 350 6.75 14.17 3.33
N ALA A 351 5.53 14.52 2.91
CA ALA A 351 4.51 15.03 3.83
C ALA A 351 4.26 14.03 4.98
N GLU A 352 4.11 12.76 4.66
CA GLU A 352 3.96 11.71 5.70
C GLU A 352 5.16 11.64 6.63
N LEU A 353 6.39 11.70 6.09
CA LEU A 353 7.61 11.67 6.91
C LEU A 353 7.65 12.86 7.87
N GLU A 354 7.26 14.06 7.43
CA GLU A 354 7.23 15.23 8.30
C GLU A 354 6.19 15.07 9.42
N PHE A 355 5.02 14.47 9.17
CA PHE A 355 4.07 14.13 10.23
C PHE A 355 4.57 13.03 11.17
N ILE A 356 5.34 12.05 10.68
CA ILE A 356 6.04 11.08 11.53
C ILE A 356 7.02 11.80 12.46
N LYS A 357 7.83 12.72 11.93
CA LYS A 357 8.77 13.51 12.72
C LYS A 357 8.07 14.46 13.72
N ALA A 358 6.92 15.04 13.34
CA ALA A 358 6.12 15.86 14.24
C ALA A 358 5.67 15.04 15.47
N GLU A 359 5.15 13.84 15.26
CA GLU A 359 4.78 12.93 16.33
C GLU A 359 5.99 12.50 17.18
N LEU A 360 7.11 12.16 16.55
CA LEU A 360 8.33 11.75 17.25
C LEU A 360 8.90 12.90 18.09
N ALA A 361 8.91 14.12 17.56
CA ALA A 361 9.31 15.32 18.32
C ALA A 361 8.38 15.58 19.52
N LEU A 362 7.06 15.40 19.34
CA LEU A 362 6.07 15.49 20.41
C LEU A 362 6.31 14.42 21.51
N LYS A 363 6.86 13.27 21.15
CA LYS A 363 7.26 12.19 22.06
C LYS A 363 8.66 12.37 22.67
N GLY A 364 9.35 13.48 22.38
CA GLY A 364 10.65 13.81 22.94
C GLY A 364 11.87 13.28 22.17
N PHE A 365 11.69 12.71 20.96
CA PHE A 365 12.82 12.34 20.12
C PHE A 365 13.48 13.58 19.48
N VAL A 366 14.81 13.52 19.27
CA VAL A 366 15.56 14.57 18.58
C VAL A 366 15.39 14.42 17.07
N THR A 367 14.50 15.22 16.49
CA THR A 367 14.14 15.16 15.06
C THR A 367 14.78 16.27 14.21
N GLY A 368 15.54 17.17 14.85
CA GLY A 368 16.14 18.34 14.21
C GLY A 368 15.22 19.56 14.10
N SER A 369 13.98 19.47 14.63
CA SER A 369 13.02 20.59 14.62
C SER A 369 11.92 20.37 15.65
N THR A 370 11.06 21.40 15.86
CA THR A 370 9.91 21.33 16.76
C THR A 370 8.75 20.54 16.14
N PRO A 371 7.80 20.01 16.96
CA PRO A 371 6.58 19.38 16.46
C PRO A 371 5.81 20.30 15.50
N GLN A 372 5.66 21.59 15.84
CA GLN A 372 5.00 22.60 15.02
C GLN A 372 5.68 22.74 13.64
N ALA A 373 6.99 22.90 13.61
CA ALA A 373 7.71 23.11 12.34
C ALA A 373 7.61 21.89 11.42
N HIS A 374 7.61 20.67 11.96
CA HIS A 374 7.36 19.45 11.21
C HIS A 374 5.91 19.38 10.71
N TYR A 375 4.94 19.71 11.54
CA TYR A 375 3.52 19.77 11.19
C TYR A 375 3.27 20.72 10.01
N GLU A 376 3.78 21.96 10.10
CA GLU A 376 3.64 22.98 9.06
C GLU A 376 4.33 22.57 7.74
N ARG A 377 5.53 21.95 7.82
CA ARG A 377 6.20 21.39 6.63
C ARG A 377 5.41 20.25 6.02
N GLY A 378 4.81 19.37 6.84
CA GLY A 378 3.96 18.29 6.36
C GLY A 378 2.75 18.79 5.56
N ILE A 379 2.07 19.84 6.05
CA ILE A 379 0.96 20.48 5.32
C ILE A 379 1.47 21.08 4.00
N THR A 380 2.55 21.85 4.06
CA THR A 380 3.13 22.51 2.89
C THR A 380 3.55 21.49 1.82
N ALA A 381 4.19 20.41 2.24
CA ALA A 381 4.59 19.32 1.36
C ALA A 381 3.38 18.61 0.73
N SER A 382 2.31 18.39 1.51
CA SER A 382 1.07 17.80 0.99
C SER A 382 0.38 18.69 -0.04
N MET A 383 0.30 20.01 0.20
CA MET A 383 -0.21 20.97 -0.79
C MET A 383 0.59 20.89 -2.09
N ALA A 384 1.92 20.96 -1.99
CA ALA A 384 2.80 20.90 -3.15
C ALA A 384 2.69 19.57 -3.91
N GLN A 385 2.57 18.44 -3.20
CA GLN A 385 2.40 17.11 -3.79
C GLN A 385 1.17 17.06 -4.71
N TRP A 386 0.07 17.69 -4.29
CA TRP A 386 -1.19 17.69 -5.03
C TRP A 386 -1.34 18.87 -6.00
N GLY A 387 -0.33 19.75 -6.09
CA GLY A 387 -0.40 20.96 -6.90
C GLY A 387 -1.47 21.94 -6.41
N ALA A 388 -1.88 21.83 -5.14
CA ALA A 388 -2.81 22.75 -4.52
C ALA A 388 -2.08 24.03 -4.09
N PRO A 389 -2.68 25.22 -4.27
CA PRO A 389 -2.07 26.48 -3.85
C PRO A 389 -1.96 26.52 -2.32
N MET A 390 -0.91 27.16 -1.78
CA MET A 390 -0.79 27.49 -0.37
C MET A 390 -1.27 28.94 -0.16
N PRO A 391 -2.48 29.19 0.35
CA PRO A 391 -2.95 30.54 0.60
C PRO A 391 -2.14 31.26 1.68
N SER A 392 -1.96 32.56 1.52
CA SER A 392 -1.36 33.38 2.60
C SER A 392 -2.17 33.23 3.88
N GLY A 393 -1.47 32.99 5.00
CA GLY A 393 -2.11 32.83 6.31
C GLY A 393 -2.78 31.47 6.55
N TYR A 394 -2.73 30.52 5.61
CA TYR A 394 -3.37 29.21 5.80
C TYR A 394 -2.91 28.49 7.07
N LEU A 395 -1.60 28.48 7.34
CA LEU A 395 -1.02 27.82 8.50
C LEU A 395 -1.32 28.51 9.85
N SER A 396 -1.75 29.77 9.81
CA SER A 396 -2.10 30.55 11.02
C SER A 396 -3.60 30.69 11.26
N GLN A 397 -4.44 30.16 10.36
CA GLN A 397 -5.89 30.26 10.52
C GLN A 397 -6.44 29.30 11.58
N THR A 398 -7.54 29.69 12.23
CA THR A 398 -8.28 28.83 13.17
C THR A 398 -8.63 27.49 12.51
N GLY A 399 -8.33 26.39 13.22
CA GLY A 399 -8.59 25.02 12.73
C GLY A 399 -7.40 24.34 12.03
N VAL A 400 -6.42 25.12 11.55
CA VAL A 400 -5.17 24.61 10.96
C VAL A 400 -3.95 24.91 11.80
N ALA A 401 -3.88 26.11 12.40
CA ALA A 401 -2.75 26.54 13.24
C ALA A 401 -2.42 25.48 14.31
N TYR A 402 -1.13 25.15 14.41
CA TYR A 402 -0.67 24.23 15.45
C TYR A 402 -0.77 24.90 16.82
N ASP A 403 -1.43 24.26 17.76
CA ASP A 403 -1.56 24.75 19.12
C ASP A 403 -0.45 24.18 20.01
N ALA A 404 0.68 24.87 20.05
CA ALA A 404 1.86 24.44 20.81
C ALA A 404 1.67 24.45 22.34
N VAL A 405 0.61 25.12 22.86
CA VAL A 405 0.29 25.18 24.29
C VAL A 405 -0.82 24.19 24.69
N ALA A 406 -1.43 23.52 23.74
CA ALA A 406 -2.42 22.49 23.99
C ALA A 406 -1.80 21.24 24.67
N THR A 407 -2.65 20.37 25.18
CA THR A 407 -2.19 19.07 25.70
C THR A 407 -1.53 18.25 24.61
N THR A 408 -0.59 17.37 24.98
CA THR A 408 0.09 16.44 24.05
C THR A 408 -0.93 15.64 23.22
N GLU A 409 -2.04 15.24 23.83
CA GLU A 409 -3.11 14.50 23.15
C GLU A 409 -3.78 15.35 22.05
N ARG A 410 -4.07 16.62 22.34
CA ARG A 410 -4.64 17.54 21.35
C ARG A 410 -3.66 17.87 20.23
N GLN A 411 -2.38 18.02 20.54
CA GLN A 411 -1.34 18.20 19.53
C GLN A 411 -1.22 16.95 18.63
N LEU A 412 -1.29 15.76 19.22
CA LEU A 412 -1.31 14.51 18.46
C LEU A 412 -2.52 14.43 17.53
N GLU A 413 -3.71 14.80 18.02
CA GLU A 413 -4.93 14.83 17.20
C GLU A 413 -4.77 15.76 15.98
N GLN A 414 -4.18 16.95 16.16
CA GLN A 414 -3.92 17.87 15.05
C GLN A 414 -2.97 17.27 14.02
N ILE A 415 -1.86 16.67 14.47
CA ILE A 415 -0.90 15.98 13.60
C ILE A 415 -1.59 14.86 12.83
N MET A 416 -2.36 14.01 13.51
CA MET A 416 -3.02 12.86 12.91
C MET A 416 -4.11 13.24 11.91
N LEU A 417 -4.82 14.36 12.11
CA LEU A 417 -5.80 14.86 11.16
C LEU A 417 -5.14 15.28 9.84
N GLN A 418 -4.04 16.02 9.88
CA GLN A 418 -3.34 16.43 8.67
C GLN A 418 -2.62 15.25 7.99
N LYS A 419 -2.10 14.32 8.78
CA LYS A 419 -1.55 13.06 8.28
C LYS A 419 -2.62 12.20 7.59
N TYR A 420 -3.85 12.18 8.11
CA TYR A 420 -4.99 11.52 7.48
C TYR A 420 -5.28 12.08 6.08
N TYR A 421 -5.24 13.41 5.90
CA TYR A 421 -5.37 14.01 4.56
C TYR A 421 -4.17 13.67 3.67
N ALA A 422 -2.96 13.64 4.20
CA ALA A 422 -1.77 13.25 3.43
C ALA A 422 -1.83 11.80 2.93
N PHE A 423 -2.61 10.94 3.58
CA PHE A 423 -2.83 9.55 3.16
C PHE A 423 -3.90 9.35 2.08
N PHE A 424 -4.46 10.42 1.53
CA PHE A 424 -5.41 10.29 0.43
C PHE A 424 -4.79 9.48 -0.73
N PHE A 425 -5.39 8.36 -1.09
CA PHE A 425 -4.88 7.33 -2.02
C PHE A 425 -3.57 6.61 -1.61
N THR A 426 -3.16 6.67 -0.35
CA THR A 426 -1.98 5.94 0.13
C THR A 426 -2.41 4.64 0.83
N ASP A 427 -2.57 3.56 0.08
CA ASP A 427 -3.02 2.23 0.53
C ASP A 427 -3.98 2.28 1.74
N MET A 428 -3.76 1.53 2.80
CA MET A 428 -4.58 1.54 4.02
C MET A 428 -3.89 2.25 5.20
N GLN A 429 -2.89 3.15 4.94
CA GLN A 429 -2.11 3.78 6.01
C GLN A 429 -2.98 4.60 6.98
N ALA A 430 -4.03 5.27 6.50
CA ALA A 430 -4.96 5.99 7.36
C ALA A 430 -5.65 5.04 8.36
N TRP A 431 -6.06 3.85 7.93
CA TRP A 431 -6.66 2.83 8.80
C TRP A 431 -5.66 2.31 9.83
N PHE A 432 -4.43 2.03 9.42
CA PHE A 432 -3.40 1.54 10.32
C PHE A 432 -3.04 2.58 11.38
N GLU A 433 -2.96 3.87 11.03
CA GLU A 433 -2.69 4.94 11.99
C GLU A 433 -3.86 5.16 12.95
N LYS A 434 -5.12 5.08 12.47
CA LYS A 434 -6.29 5.10 13.35
C LYS A 434 -6.26 3.98 14.39
N ARG A 435 -5.92 2.77 13.98
CA ARG A 435 -5.79 1.62 14.91
C ARG A 435 -4.67 1.85 15.93
N ARG A 436 -3.56 2.48 15.52
CA ARG A 436 -2.42 2.75 16.39
C ARG A 436 -2.68 3.87 17.40
N THR A 437 -3.32 4.95 16.95
CA THR A 437 -3.44 6.22 17.70
C THR A 437 -4.85 6.53 18.23
N GLY A 438 -5.87 5.90 17.66
CA GLY A 438 -7.25 6.28 17.89
C GLY A 438 -7.75 7.43 16.99
N TYR A 439 -6.87 8.10 16.23
CA TYR A 439 -7.17 9.28 15.41
C TYR A 439 -7.17 9.00 13.90
N PRO A 440 -7.96 9.75 13.11
CA PRO A 440 -8.96 10.74 13.56
C PRO A 440 -10.14 10.07 14.27
N VAL A 441 -10.82 10.80 15.15
CA VAL A 441 -12.06 10.34 15.77
C VAL A 441 -13.18 10.39 14.72
N LEU A 442 -13.58 9.21 14.25
CA LEU A 442 -14.61 9.08 13.22
C LEU A 442 -16.01 9.09 13.84
N PRO A 443 -16.96 9.90 13.35
CA PRO A 443 -18.33 9.89 13.84
C PRO A 443 -19.01 8.54 13.51
N ARG A 444 -19.83 8.06 14.44
CA ARG A 444 -20.59 6.84 14.23
C ARG A 444 -21.96 7.16 13.63
N GLY A 445 -22.19 6.70 12.41
CA GLY A 445 -23.48 6.88 11.74
C GLY A 445 -24.59 6.02 12.36
N ALA A 446 -25.84 6.49 12.27
CA ALA A 446 -27.00 5.82 12.86
C ALA A 446 -27.29 4.43 12.28
N GLY A 447 -26.86 4.15 11.05
CA GLY A 447 -26.99 2.85 10.40
C GLY A 447 -25.93 1.83 10.76
N ILE A 448 -24.96 2.18 11.65
CA ILE A 448 -23.96 1.22 12.15
C ILE A 448 -24.56 0.49 13.35
N PRO A 449 -24.83 -0.84 13.26
CA PRO A 449 -25.35 -1.60 14.38
C PRO A 449 -24.45 -1.50 15.60
N ALA A 450 -25.02 -1.41 16.81
CA ALA A 450 -24.27 -1.25 18.06
C ALA A 450 -23.19 -2.34 18.25
N ALA A 451 -23.47 -3.56 17.80
CA ALA A 451 -22.53 -4.68 17.87
C ALA A 451 -21.32 -4.55 16.94
N ASN A 452 -21.40 -3.74 15.87
CA ASN A 452 -20.32 -3.60 14.91
C ASN A 452 -19.27 -2.63 15.47
N GLN A 453 -18.09 -3.13 15.79
CA GLN A 453 -16.95 -2.34 16.24
C GLN A 453 -16.06 -1.95 15.05
N PHE A 454 -15.26 -0.92 15.25
CA PHE A 454 -14.27 -0.51 14.24
C PHE A 454 -13.28 -1.65 13.99
N PRO A 455 -13.07 -2.06 12.72
CA PRO A 455 -12.24 -3.22 12.41
C PRO A 455 -10.76 -3.00 12.72
N SER A 456 -10.14 -4.01 13.33
CA SER A 456 -8.69 -4.08 13.61
C SER A 456 -7.94 -4.94 12.59
N ARG A 457 -8.61 -5.78 11.81
CA ARG A 457 -8.01 -6.61 10.76
C ARG A 457 -9.01 -7.03 9.70
N CYS A 458 -8.52 -7.59 8.61
CA CYS A 458 -9.31 -8.35 7.66
C CYS A 458 -9.31 -9.83 8.05
N PRO A 459 -10.45 -10.53 8.02
CA PRO A 459 -10.46 -12.00 8.09
C PRO A 459 -9.70 -12.62 6.91
N TYR A 460 -9.12 -13.79 7.12
CA TYR A 460 -8.38 -14.48 6.07
C TYR A 460 -9.27 -14.88 4.88
N PRO A 461 -8.73 -14.86 3.64
CA PRO A 461 -9.50 -15.28 2.46
C PRO A 461 -10.04 -16.71 2.60
N THR A 462 -11.31 -16.91 2.25
CA THR A 462 -12.02 -18.19 2.45
C THR A 462 -11.41 -19.37 1.71
N TYR A 463 -10.79 -19.15 0.54
CA TYR A 463 -10.16 -20.24 -0.22
C TYR A 463 -8.97 -20.89 0.50
N LEU A 464 -8.40 -20.24 1.51
CA LEU A 464 -7.33 -20.84 2.34
C LEU A 464 -7.81 -22.03 3.15
N GLN A 465 -9.14 -22.10 3.44
CA GLN A 465 -9.75 -23.26 4.10
C GLN A 465 -9.59 -24.55 3.26
N SER A 466 -9.51 -24.43 1.95
CA SER A 466 -9.29 -25.56 1.04
C SER A 466 -7.82 -25.74 0.67
N LEU A 467 -7.08 -24.63 0.49
CA LEU A 467 -5.71 -24.69 -0.01
C LEU A 467 -4.65 -24.91 1.08
N ASN A 468 -4.88 -24.43 2.30
CA ASN A 468 -3.92 -24.52 3.41
C ASN A 468 -4.62 -24.66 4.77
N PRO A 469 -5.50 -25.66 4.96
CA PRO A 469 -6.39 -25.74 6.12
C PRO A 469 -5.67 -25.89 7.46
N VAL A 470 -4.58 -26.66 7.50
CA VAL A 470 -3.84 -26.95 8.75
C VAL A 470 -3.15 -25.68 9.25
N ASN A 471 -2.38 -25.00 8.41
CA ASN A 471 -1.64 -23.80 8.81
C ASN A 471 -2.58 -22.61 9.04
N LEU A 472 -3.67 -22.50 8.27
CA LEU A 472 -4.73 -21.54 8.57
C LEU A 472 -5.35 -21.77 9.96
N GLY A 473 -5.67 -23.03 10.28
CA GLY A 473 -6.19 -23.39 11.60
C GLY A 473 -5.22 -23.02 12.74
N ASN A 474 -3.93 -23.21 12.55
CA ASN A 474 -2.90 -22.79 13.50
C ASN A 474 -2.83 -21.26 13.65
N ALA A 475 -2.88 -20.51 12.54
CA ALA A 475 -2.91 -19.06 12.56
C ALA A 475 -4.17 -18.51 13.28
N VAL A 476 -5.34 -19.08 13.02
CA VAL A 476 -6.59 -18.71 13.70
C VAL A 476 -6.50 -19.00 15.21
N LYS A 477 -5.91 -20.13 15.63
CA LYS A 477 -5.67 -20.40 17.05
C LYS A 477 -4.74 -19.36 17.70
N ALA A 478 -3.68 -18.95 17.00
CA ALA A 478 -2.71 -17.98 17.51
C ALA A 478 -3.33 -16.59 17.77
N ILE A 479 -4.34 -16.20 17.00
CA ILE A 479 -5.07 -14.95 17.20
C ILE A 479 -6.26 -15.03 18.16
N GLY A 480 -6.48 -16.16 18.82
CA GLY A 480 -7.53 -16.35 19.83
C GLY A 480 -8.68 -17.28 19.42
N GLY A 481 -8.54 -18.04 18.34
CA GLY A 481 -9.46 -19.10 17.91
C GLY A 481 -10.63 -18.65 17.04
N THR A 482 -10.76 -17.35 16.77
CA THR A 482 -11.86 -16.81 15.93
C THR A 482 -11.31 -15.83 14.90
N ASP A 483 -11.60 -16.08 13.62
CA ASP A 483 -11.17 -15.24 12.50
C ASP A 483 -12.18 -14.13 12.22
N VAL A 484 -12.20 -13.09 13.04
CA VAL A 484 -13.09 -11.93 12.92
C VAL A 484 -12.30 -10.62 12.83
N SER A 485 -12.94 -9.58 12.29
CA SER A 485 -12.32 -8.30 12.03
C SER A 485 -11.96 -7.48 13.28
N THR A 486 -12.48 -7.83 14.45
CA THR A 486 -12.27 -7.09 15.71
C THR A 486 -11.05 -7.58 16.50
N VAL A 487 -10.41 -8.67 16.09
CA VAL A 487 -9.19 -9.18 16.74
C VAL A 487 -8.01 -8.27 16.45
N GLN A 488 -7.40 -7.75 17.50
CA GLN A 488 -6.23 -6.87 17.40
C GLN A 488 -4.97 -7.64 16.99
N GLY A 489 -4.17 -7.02 16.10
CA GLY A 489 -2.85 -7.50 15.73
C GLY A 489 -1.84 -7.37 16.88
N TRP A 490 -0.66 -7.98 16.70
CA TRP A 490 0.42 -7.95 17.71
C TRP A 490 0.83 -6.52 18.07
N TRP A 491 0.99 -5.63 17.11
CA TRP A 491 1.46 -4.25 17.37
C TRP A 491 0.39 -3.32 17.98
N GLU A 492 -0.88 -3.72 18.00
CA GLU A 492 -1.97 -2.93 18.61
C GLU A 492 -2.11 -3.16 20.12
N LYS A 493 -1.79 -4.37 20.59
CA LYS A 493 -1.98 -4.84 21.99
C LYS A 493 -1.10 -4.13 23.00
#